data_0065dd0450ff9ff43cc7da3b9df436dc
#
_entry.id   0065dd0450ff9ff43cc7da3b9df436dc
#
_cell.length_a   1.000
_cell.length_b   1.000
_cell.length_c   1.000
_cell.angle_alpha   90.00
_cell.angle_beta   90.00
_cell.angle_gamma   90.00
#
_symmetry.space_group_name_H-M   'P 1'
#
loop_
_entity.id
_entity.type
_entity.pdbx_description
1 polymer ?
#
loop_
_entity_poly.entity_id
_entity_poly.type
_entity_poly.pdbx_seq_one_letter_code
_entity_poly.pdbx_strand_id
1 'polypeptide(L)'
;MDSLFLVALGFALCMIVGLPITYALLKTSMESQYADIVRKTSDKVAKDAVRRSSAAIKGQIGERFAPFHDGFGYEPADARFLGSPVDYVVFDGLADGEITGVAFVEVKVGALPLTPFQRQVSEAIRDGRVAWRVLQLPDRD
;
A
#
# COMPACT_ATOMS: atom_id res chain seq x y z
N MET A 1 35.13 -11.88 -69.68
CA MET A 1 35.25 -10.86 -68.62
C MET A 1 33.89 -10.33 -68.17
N ASP A 2 32.88 -10.44 -69.01
CA ASP A 2 31.56 -9.79 -68.77
C ASP A 2 30.63 -10.52 -67.75
N SER A 3 30.71 -11.84 -67.66
CA SER A 3 29.88 -12.63 -66.72
C SER A 3 30.28 -12.40 -65.24
N LEU A 4 31.56 -12.27 -64.96
CA LEU A 4 32.06 -12.02 -63.62
C LEU A 4 31.68 -10.60 -63.12
N PHE A 5 31.69 -9.64 -64.03
CA PHE A 5 31.27 -8.28 -63.76
C PHE A 5 29.77 -8.19 -63.44
N LEU A 6 28.92 -8.90 -64.19
CA LEU A 6 27.48 -8.94 -63.96
C LEU A 6 27.15 -9.60 -62.60
N VAL A 7 27.84 -10.65 -62.22
CA VAL A 7 27.68 -11.31 -60.93
C VAL A 7 28.08 -10.36 -59.79
N ALA A 8 29.23 -9.70 -59.90
CA ALA A 8 29.70 -8.74 -58.91
C ALA A 8 28.76 -7.54 -58.79
N LEU A 9 28.23 -7.02 -59.88
CA LEU A 9 27.25 -5.94 -59.88
C LEU A 9 25.95 -6.36 -59.22
N GLY A 10 25.45 -7.59 -59.48
CA GLY A 10 24.27 -8.13 -58.81
C GLY A 10 24.43 -8.30 -57.32
N PHE A 11 25.60 -8.78 -56.90
CA PHE A 11 25.93 -8.93 -55.46
C PHE A 11 26.03 -7.55 -54.78
N ALA A 12 26.67 -6.57 -55.38
CA ALA A 12 26.74 -5.21 -54.87
C ALA A 12 25.35 -4.57 -54.71
N LEU A 13 24.49 -4.76 -55.71
CA LEU A 13 23.11 -4.24 -55.67
C LEU A 13 22.30 -4.91 -54.56
N CYS A 14 22.44 -6.21 -54.38
CA CYS A 14 21.78 -6.97 -53.33
C CYS A 14 22.23 -6.48 -51.92
N MET A 15 23.51 -6.19 -51.72
CA MET A 15 24.03 -5.65 -50.48
C MET A 15 23.58 -4.22 -50.20
N ILE A 16 23.54 -3.36 -51.21
CA ILE A 16 23.16 -1.95 -51.10
C ILE A 16 21.64 -1.82 -50.76
N VAL A 17 20.81 -2.68 -51.30
CA VAL A 17 19.36 -2.64 -51.07
C VAL A 17 18.92 -3.56 -49.92
N GLY A 18 19.47 -4.76 -49.83
CA GLY A 18 19.11 -5.76 -48.86
C GLY A 18 19.47 -5.41 -47.42
N LEU A 19 20.69 -4.89 -47.19
CA LEU A 19 21.15 -4.51 -45.83
C LEU A 19 20.29 -3.40 -45.18
N PRO A 20 19.99 -2.29 -45.86
CA PRO A 20 19.15 -1.26 -45.22
C PRO A 20 17.69 -1.71 -44.99
N ILE A 21 17.15 -2.56 -45.87
CA ILE A 21 15.82 -3.14 -45.65
C ILE A 21 15.77 -4.04 -44.45
N THR A 22 16.73 -4.96 -44.33
CA THR A 22 16.81 -5.86 -43.19
C THR A 22 17.07 -5.09 -41.88
N TYR A 23 17.92 -4.08 -41.89
CA TYR A 23 18.14 -3.19 -40.74
C TYR A 23 16.85 -2.44 -40.34
N ALA A 24 16.11 -1.88 -41.30
CA ALA A 24 14.85 -1.19 -41.02
C ALA A 24 13.79 -2.13 -40.41
N LEU A 25 13.67 -3.35 -40.93
CA LEU A 25 12.74 -4.35 -40.41
C LEU A 25 13.11 -4.80 -39.00
N LEU A 26 14.39 -5.05 -38.71
CA LEU A 26 14.87 -5.38 -37.39
C LEU A 26 14.64 -4.25 -36.39
N LYS A 27 14.94 -3.00 -36.81
CA LYS A 27 14.75 -1.82 -35.97
C LYS A 27 13.28 -1.64 -35.58
N THR A 28 12.35 -1.69 -36.54
CA THR A 28 10.91 -1.56 -36.27
C THR A 28 10.38 -2.69 -35.38
N SER A 29 10.85 -3.92 -35.58
CA SER A 29 10.50 -5.07 -34.74
C SER A 29 10.97 -4.88 -33.30
N MET A 30 12.21 -4.42 -33.09
CA MET A 30 12.75 -4.16 -31.77
C MET A 30 11.99 -3.01 -31.07
N GLU A 31 11.76 -1.90 -31.76
CA GLU A 31 11.02 -0.77 -31.21
C GLU A 31 9.60 -1.16 -30.77
N SER A 32 8.90 -1.98 -31.55
CA SER A 32 7.57 -2.47 -31.19
C SER A 32 7.61 -3.38 -29.95
N GLN A 33 8.60 -4.25 -29.83
CA GLN A 33 8.78 -5.12 -28.66
C GLN A 33 9.10 -4.30 -27.40
N TYR A 34 9.98 -3.31 -27.49
CA TYR A 34 10.28 -2.40 -26.38
C TYR A 34 9.06 -1.61 -25.94
N ALA A 35 8.30 -1.06 -26.87
CA ALA A 35 7.07 -0.33 -26.58
C ALA A 35 6.03 -1.21 -25.86
N ASP A 36 5.89 -2.46 -26.28
CA ASP A 36 4.98 -3.44 -25.66
C ASP A 36 5.42 -3.81 -24.23
N ILE A 37 6.72 -4.02 -24.01
CA ILE A 37 7.26 -4.32 -22.67
C ILE A 37 7.06 -3.13 -21.74
N VAL A 38 7.40 -1.93 -22.18
CA VAL A 38 7.22 -0.70 -21.39
C VAL A 38 5.75 -0.51 -21.03
N ARG A 39 4.84 -0.66 -21.98
CA ARG A 39 3.40 -0.51 -21.76
C ARG A 39 2.88 -1.54 -20.75
N LYS A 40 3.18 -2.83 -20.92
CA LYS A 40 2.76 -3.90 -20.00
C LYS A 40 3.30 -3.68 -18.60
N THR A 41 4.55 -3.23 -18.48
CA THR A 41 5.19 -2.95 -17.19
C THR A 41 4.54 -1.74 -16.51
N SER A 42 4.30 -0.66 -17.25
CA SER A 42 3.63 0.54 -16.76
C SER A 42 2.20 0.25 -16.29
N ASP A 43 1.42 -0.48 -17.09
CA ASP A 43 0.05 -0.88 -16.72
C ASP A 43 0.01 -1.76 -15.45
N LYS A 44 0.97 -2.66 -15.31
CA LYS A 44 1.08 -3.51 -14.11
C LYS A 44 1.40 -2.66 -12.87
N VAL A 45 2.39 -1.79 -12.96
CA VAL A 45 2.79 -0.89 -11.86
C VAL A 45 1.64 0.02 -11.45
N ALA A 46 0.92 0.61 -12.42
CA ALA A 46 -0.23 1.45 -12.15
C ALA A 46 -1.37 0.69 -11.46
N LYS A 47 -1.71 -0.51 -11.93
CA LYS A 47 -2.72 -1.36 -11.30
C LYS A 47 -2.34 -1.77 -9.87
N ASP A 48 -1.08 -2.12 -9.65
CA ASP A 48 -0.59 -2.49 -8.32
C ASP A 48 -0.59 -1.29 -7.35
N ALA A 49 -0.26 -0.10 -7.83
CA ALA A 49 -0.34 1.13 -7.05
C ALA A 49 -1.78 1.46 -6.63
N VAL A 50 -2.73 1.41 -7.58
CA VAL A 50 -4.16 1.62 -7.31
C VAL A 50 -4.69 0.57 -6.31
N ARG A 51 -4.33 -0.70 -6.48
CA ARG A 51 -4.75 -1.78 -5.56
C ARG A 51 -4.24 -1.57 -4.14
N ARG A 52 -2.97 -1.17 -3.98
CA ARG A 52 -2.39 -0.87 -2.65
C ARG A 52 -3.05 0.34 -2.01
N SER A 53 -3.26 1.42 -2.76
CA SER A 53 -3.94 2.61 -2.28
C SER A 53 -5.37 2.31 -1.84
N SER A 54 -6.14 1.57 -2.65
CA SER A 54 -7.52 1.17 -2.31
C SER A 54 -7.58 0.28 -1.07
N ALA A 55 -6.62 -0.63 -0.89
CA ALA A 55 -6.55 -1.47 0.30
C ALA A 55 -6.25 -0.64 1.57
N ALA A 56 -5.33 0.33 1.47
CA ALA A 56 -5.03 1.24 2.58
C ALA A 56 -6.24 2.10 2.96
N ILE A 57 -6.95 2.67 1.97
CA ILE A 57 -8.17 3.47 2.21
C ILE A 57 -9.26 2.61 2.86
N LYS A 58 -9.48 1.38 2.38
CA LYS A 58 -10.46 0.47 3.00
C LYS A 58 -10.10 0.13 4.45
N GLY A 59 -8.80 -0.06 4.75
CA GLY A 59 -8.33 -0.25 6.12
C GLY A 59 -8.67 0.95 7.01
N GLN A 60 -8.29 2.16 6.61
CA GLN A 60 -8.55 3.38 7.36
C GLN A 60 -10.04 3.66 7.57
N ILE A 61 -10.89 3.39 6.57
CA ILE A 61 -12.34 3.51 6.71
C ILE A 61 -12.85 2.49 7.73
N GLY A 62 -12.43 1.22 7.62
CA GLY A 62 -12.81 0.17 8.55
C GLY A 62 -12.42 0.49 9.99
N GLU A 63 -11.21 0.99 10.20
CA GLU A 63 -10.73 1.43 11.52
C GLU A 63 -11.62 2.55 12.09
N ARG A 64 -11.95 3.58 11.30
CA ARG A 64 -12.76 4.73 11.77
C ARG A 64 -14.22 4.40 12.05
N PHE A 65 -14.79 3.42 11.39
CA PHE A 65 -16.17 2.98 11.58
C PHE A 65 -16.30 1.75 12.49
N ALA A 66 -15.19 1.23 13.01
CA ALA A 66 -15.20 0.07 13.89
C ALA A 66 -16.11 0.19 15.11
N PRO A 67 -16.26 1.36 15.80
CA PRO A 67 -17.17 1.49 16.93
C PRO A 67 -18.64 1.21 16.60
N PHE A 68 -19.04 1.35 15.33
CA PHE A 68 -20.42 1.11 14.86
C PHE A 68 -20.64 -0.33 14.36
N HIS A 69 -19.63 -1.18 14.45
CA HIS A 69 -19.72 -2.58 14.07
C HIS A 69 -20.18 -3.43 15.25
N ASP A 70 -21.12 -4.35 15.02
CA ASP A 70 -21.70 -5.22 16.06
C ASP A 70 -20.64 -5.98 16.89
N GLY A 71 -19.50 -6.31 16.29
CA GLY A 71 -18.39 -7.00 16.96
C GLY A 71 -17.49 -6.08 17.80
N PHE A 72 -17.73 -4.77 17.88
CA PHE A 72 -16.89 -3.86 18.67
C PHE A 72 -17.07 -4.08 20.17
N GLY A 73 -18.29 -4.41 20.62
CA GLY A 73 -18.58 -4.87 21.96
C GLY A 73 -18.65 -3.77 23.03
N TYR A 74 -18.57 -2.50 22.64
CA TYR A 74 -18.68 -1.33 23.52
C TYR A 74 -19.61 -0.29 22.89
N GLU A 75 -20.11 0.63 23.74
CA GLU A 75 -20.90 1.77 23.25
C GLU A 75 -20.02 2.70 22.40
N PRO A 76 -20.40 3.03 21.16
CA PRO A 76 -19.62 3.93 20.31
C PRO A 76 -19.30 5.29 20.92
N ALA A 77 -20.21 5.82 21.76
CA ALA A 77 -20.02 7.08 22.46
C ALA A 77 -18.88 7.06 23.49
N ASP A 78 -18.49 5.89 23.97
CA ASP A 78 -17.40 5.70 24.94
C ASP A 78 -16.03 5.60 24.28
N ALA A 79 -16.00 5.37 22.97
CA ALA A 79 -14.77 5.16 22.23
C ALA A 79 -14.10 6.49 21.84
N ARG A 80 -12.76 6.54 21.97
CA ARG A 80 -11.92 7.65 21.51
C ARG A 80 -10.86 7.13 20.59
N PHE A 81 -10.80 7.66 19.37
CA PHE A 81 -9.80 7.29 18.39
C PHE A 81 -8.42 7.84 18.78
N LEU A 82 -7.40 6.98 18.82
CA LEU A 82 -6.00 7.30 19.07
C LEU A 82 -5.17 7.25 17.78
N GLY A 83 -5.37 6.21 16.97
CA GLY A 83 -4.71 5.99 15.68
C GLY A 83 -3.43 5.16 15.73
N SER A 84 -2.48 5.46 16.59
CA SER A 84 -1.24 4.67 16.71
C SER A 84 -0.67 4.79 18.12
N PRO A 85 -0.11 3.73 18.69
CA PRO A 85 0.05 2.37 18.17
C PRO A 85 -1.20 1.49 18.24
N VAL A 86 -2.28 1.97 18.86
CA VAL A 86 -3.58 1.30 19.04
C VAL A 86 -4.68 2.22 18.54
N ASP A 87 -5.71 1.67 17.91
CA ASP A 87 -6.71 2.49 17.23
C ASP A 87 -7.62 3.25 18.18
N TYR A 88 -8.06 2.61 19.29
CA TYR A 88 -9.00 3.20 20.22
C TYR A 88 -8.62 2.99 21.68
N VAL A 89 -9.03 3.95 22.51
CA VAL A 89 -9.28 3.77 23.94
C VAL A 89 -10.78 3.90 24.17
N VAL A 90 -11.35 3.00 24.95
CA VAL A 90 -12.75 3.00 25.35
C VAL A 90 -12.82 3.25 26.86
N PHE A 91 -13.63 4.23 27.24
CA PHE A 91 -13.96 4.54 28.63
C PHE A 91 -15.36 3.98 28.90
N ASP A 92 -15.43 2.69 29.19
CA ASP A 92 -16.66 1.92 29.31
C ASP A 92 -17.57 2.52 30.39
N GLY A 93 -18.81 2.88 30.00
CA GLY A 93 -19.78 3.57 30.85
C GLY A 93 -19.67 5.09 30.89
N LEU A 94 -18.78 5.70 30.08
CA LEU A 94 -18.64 7.17 30.04
C LEU A 94 -19.94 7.85 29.59
N ALA A 95 -20.68 7.28 28.64
CA ALA A 95 -21.95 7.80 28.14
C ALA A 95 -23.03 7.77 29.23
N ASP A 96 -22.95 6.83 30.14
CA ASP A 96 -23.88 6.68 31.31
C ASP A 96 -23.46 7.51 32.53
N GLY A 97 -22.27 8.15 32.46
CA GLY A 97 -21.74 8.99 33.55
C GLY A 97 -20.97 8.26 34.63
N GLU A 98 -20.73 6.96 34.48
CA GLU A 98 -19.96 6.15 35.43
C GLU A 98 -18.97 5.24 34.66
N ILE A 99 -17.68 5.57 34.74
CA ILE A 99 -16.64 4.76 34.08
C ILE A 99 -16.39 3.49 34.89
N THR A 100 -16.70 2.35 34.29
CA THR A 100 -16.54 1.03 34.90
C THR A 100 -15.25 0.34 34.42
N GLY A 101 -14.68 0.78 33.29
CA GLY A 101 -13.48 0.21 32.74
C GLY A 101 -12.80 1.09 31.69
N VAL A 102 -11.54 0.75 31.42
CA VAL A 102 -10.78 1.34 30.30
C VAL A 102 -10.21 0.20 29.46
N ALA A 103 -10.60 0.17 28.18
CA ALA A 103 -10.11 -0.83 27.24
C ALA A 103 -9.36 -0.19 26.09
N PHE A 104 -8.31 -0.87 25.61
CA PHE A 104 -7.61 -0.51 24.38
C PHE A 104 -8.02 -1.48 23.29
N VAL A 105 -8.50 -0.94 22.18
CA VAL A 105 -9.03 -1.73 21.06
C VAL A 105 -8.20 -1.48 19.80
N GLU A 106 -7.69 -2.56 19.25
CA GLU A 106 -7.01 -2.59 17.97
C GLU A 106 -7.92 -3.24 16.93
N VAL A 107 -8.14 -2.56 15.82
CA VAL A 107 -9.02 -3.00 14.73
C VAL A 107 -8.19 -3.66 13.65
N LYS A 108 -8.58 -4.86 13.22
CA LYS A 108 -7.93 -5.57 12.12
C LYS A 108 -8.93 -5.91 11.03
N VAL A 109 -8.61 -5.56 9.81
CA VAL A 109 -9.39 -5.96 8.64
C VAL A 109 -8.78 -7.24 8.07
N GLY A 110 -9.54 -8.34 8.13
CA GLY A 110 -9.07 -9.67 7.71
C GLY A 110 -8.16 -10.33 8.76
N ALA A 111 -7.34 -11.28 8.33
CA ALA A 111 -6.49 -12.09 9.22
C ALA A 111 -5.08 -11.48 9.44
N LEU A 112 -4.98 -10.17 9.61
CA LEU A 112 -3.70 -9.51 9.82
C LEU A 112 -3.22 -9.66 11.28
N PRO A 113 -1.95 -10.05 11.52
CA PRO A 113 -1.41 -10.14 12.87
C PRO A 113 -1.14 -8.75 13.46
N LEU A 114 -1.01 -8.69 14.79
CA LEU A 114 -0.54 -7.50 15.48
C LEU A 114 0.89 -7.15 15.06
N THR A 115 1.16 -5.86 14.92
CA THR A 115 2.54 -5.36 14.74
C THR A 115 3.37 -5.58 16.02
N PRO A 116 4.71 -5.51 15.95
CA PRO A 116 5.55 -5.62 17.14
C PRO A 116 5.18 -4.61 18.25
N PHE A 117 4.88 -3.36 17.88
CA PHE A 117 4.50 -2.32 18.85
C PHE A 117 3.12 -2.57 19.48
N GLN A 118 2.14 -2.98 18.69
CA GLN A 118 0.80 -3.33 19.19
C GLN A 118 0.87 -4.50 20.17
N ARG A 119 1.72 -5.48 19.91
CA ARG A 119 1.97 -6.60 20.81
C ARG A 119 2.58 -6.14 22.13
N GLN A 120 3.59 -5.28 22.09
CA GLN A 120 4.22 -4.70 23.28
C GLN A 120 3.23 -3.89 24.13
N VAL A 121 2.34 -3.12 23.49
CA VAL A 121 1.26 -2.41 24.20
C VAL A 121 0.30 -3.39 24.86
N SER A 122 -0.16 -4.41 24.14
CA SER A 122 -1.03 -5.46 24.67
C SER A 122 -0.39 -6.17 25.89
N GLU A 123 0.89 -6.48 25.83
CA GLU A 123 1.66 -7.06 26.92
C GLU A 123 1.76 -6.09 28.12
N ALA A 124 2.05 -4.82 27.88
CA ALA A 124 2.14 -3.80 28.92
C ALA A 124 0.81 -3.63 29.69
N ILE A 125 -0.31 -3.65 28.96
CA ILE A 125 -1.64 -3.57 29.57
C ILE A 125 -1.93 -4.84 30.40
N ARG A 126 -1.67 -6.02 29.83
CA ARG A 126 -1.90 -7.31 30.50
C ARG A 126 -1.07 -7.44 31.78
N ASP A 127 0.15 -6.92 31.78
CA ASP A 127 1.06 -6.96 32.92
C ASP A 127 0.78 -5.83 33.93
N GLY A 128 -0.26 -5.02 33.75
CA GLY A 128 -0.59 -3.89 34.62
C GLY A 128 0.42 -2.74 34.58
N ARG A 129 1.24 -2.66 33.53
CA ARG A 129 2.25 -1.59 33.33
C ARG A 129 1.61 -0.33 32.72
N VAL A 130 0.47 0.08 33.29
CA VAL A 130 -0.28 1.29 32.91
C VAL A 130 -0.35 2.19 34.15
N ALA A 131 -0.14 3.50 33.97
CA ALA A 131 -0.11 4.44 35.08
C ALA A 131 -0.97 5.68 34.76
N TRP A 132 -1.61 6.22 35.78
CA TRP A 132 -2.24 7.52 35.77
C TRP A 132 -1.30 8.57 36.34
N ARG A 133 -1.12 9.70 35.65
CA ARG A 133 -0.31 10.83 36.14
C ARG A 133 -1.03 12.14 35.88
N VAL A 134 -0.97 13.04 36.86
CA VAL A 134 -1.44 14.41 36.74
C VAL A 134 -0.22 15.33 36.67
N LEU A 135 -0.14 16.16 35.63
CA LEU A 135 0.86 17.24 35.51
C LEU A 135 0.14 18.56 35.81
N GLN A 136 0.55 19.22 36.89
CA GLN A 136 0.09 20.57 37.24
C GLN A 136 1.07 21.59 36.65
N LEU A 137 0.59 22.46 35.78
CA LEU A 137 1.38 23.58 35.28
C LEU A 137 1.09 24.83 36.12
N PRO A 138 2.09 25.70 36.37
CA PRO A 138 1.85 26.96 37.09
C PRO A 138 0.96 27.86 36.21
N ASP A 139 0.10 28.65 36.88
CA ASP A 139 -0.66 29.72 36.21
C ASP A 139 0.32 30.70 35.56
N ARG A 140 0.02 31.10 34.34
CA ARG A 140 0.75 32.17 33.67
C ARG A 140 0.08 33.48 34.10
N ASP A 141 0.80 34.26 34.89
CA ASP A 141 0.47 35.68 35.15
C ASP A 141 0.46 36.49 33.83
#